data_d3a005e469fdfdfe2d13611a4eea57f2
#
_entry.id   d3a005e469fdfdfe2d13611a4eea57f2
#
_cell.length_a   1.000
_cell.length_b   1.000
_cell.length_c   1.000
_cell.angle_alpha   90.00
_cell.angle_beta   90.00
_cell.angle_gamma   90.00
#
_symmetry.space_group_name_H-M   'P 1'
#
loop_
_entity.id
_entity.type
_entity.pdbx_description
1 polymer ?
#
loop_
_entity_poly.entity_id
_entity_poly.type
_entity_poly.pdbx_seq_one_letter_code
_entity_poly.pdbx_strand_id
1 'polypeptide(L)'
;MKQTILVTGGTGFIGSHTTVELQQAGYNVVIIDDLSNSKIEVLDGIEKITGIRPAFEQVDLRDKAATEAVFQKYPAIEGIIHFAASKAVGESVQKPLLYYRNNIVSLINLLELMPKYDVKGIIFSSSCTVYGQPKPENLPVTEEAPHQKATSPYGNTKEINEQIIADYIHSGANIKSIVLRYFNPIGAHPSAEIGELPNGVPNNLIPYVTQTAMGIRKELTIFGNDYDTPDGTCIRDYIYVVDLAKAHVAAMARVLDKETEPIEYFNIGTGNGNSTLEIVETFEKATGVKLNWKYGPRREGDTEKIWGDCTKANEVLGWKAEAKLEDVLASAWKWQEKLRADGIM
;
A
#
# COMPACT_ATOMS: atom_id res chain seq x y z
N MET A 1 29.32 2.86 -2.54
CA MET A 1 28.53 3.30 -1.37
C MET A 1 27.14 2.69 -1.52
N LYS A 2 26.44 2.41 -0.40
CA LYS A 2 25.04 1.94 -0.49
C LYS A 2 24.16 3.08 -0.98
N GLN A 3 23.25 2.80 -1.93
CA GLN A 3 22.27 3.77 -2.42
C GLN A 3 21.30 4.17 -1.31
N THR A 4 20.90 5.43 -1.26
CA THR A 4 19.97 5.95 -0.23
C THR A 4 18.60 6.20 -0.85
N ILE A 5 17.57 5.60 -0.25
CA ILE A 5 16.18 5.70 -0.69
C ILE A 5 15.37 6.47 0.34
N LEU A 6 14.63 7.44 -0.14
CA LEU A 6 13.63 8.16 0.65
C LEU A 6 12.30 7.40 0.61
N VAL A 7 11.78 7.02 1.77
CA VAL A 7 10.46 6.38 1.92
C VAL A 7 9.52 7.35 2.61
N THR A 8 8.57 7.89 1.88
CA THR A 8 7.55 8.77 2.46
C THR A 8 6.35 7.95 2.94
N GLY A 9 5.81 8.27 4.11
CA GLY A 9 4.83 7.40 4.76
C GLY A 9 5.47 6.11 5.29
N GLY A 10 6.76 6.16 5.63
CA GLY A 10 7.56 4.99 5.96
C GLY A 10 7.25 4.36 7.32
N THR A 11 6.52 5.03 8.21
CA THR A 11 6.00 4.45 9.46
C THR A 11 4.59 3.86 9.30
N GLY A 12 3.98 4.01 8.11
CA GLY A 12 2.71 3.36 7.76
C GLY A 12 2.85 1.86 7.52
N PHE A 13 1.72 1.18 7.33
CA PHE A 13 1.64 -0.28 7.14
C PHE A 13 2.56 -0.78 6.01
N ILE A 14 2.37 -0.29 4.78
CA ILE A 14 3.18 -0.75 3.63
C ILE A 14 4.60 -0.18 3.71
N GLY A 15 4.74 1.10 4.09
CA GLY A 15 6.03 1.78 4.17
C GLY A 15 7.01 1.14 5.13
N SER A 16 6.56 0.67 6.30
CA SER A 16 7.41 -0.01 7.28
C SER A 16 7.93 -1.35 6.78
N HIS A 17 7.08 -2.17 6.15
CA HIS A 17 7.48 -3.43 5.53
C HIS A 17 8.46 -3.20 4.37
N THR A 18 8.19 -2.17 3.53
CA THR A 18 9.09 -1.80 2.44
C THR A 18 10.45 -1.31 2.96
N THR A 19 10.47 -0.57 4.06
CA THR A 19 11.72 -0.15 4.72
C THR A 19 12.55 -1.36 5.17
N VAL A 20 11.90 -2.38 5.76
CA VAL A 20 12.58 -3.63 6.14
C VAL A 20 13.21 -4.30 4.91
N GLU A 21 12.44 -4.52 3.85
CA GLU A 21 12.92 -5.19 2.65
C GLU A 21 14.04 -4.39 1.94
N LEU A 22 13.95 -3.05 1.90
CA LEU A 22 15.02 -2.19 1.38
C LEU A 22 16.32 -2.33 2.18
N GLN A 23 16.25 -2.31 3.52
CA GLN A 23 17.44 -2.45 4.37
C GLN A 23 18.06 -3.84 4.22
N GLN A 24 17.24 -4.90 4.11
CA GLN A 24 17.70 -6.27 3.86
C GLN A 24 18.33 -6.43 2.47
N ALA A 25 17.82 -5.70 1.47
CA ALA A 25 18.42 -5.61 0.13
C ALA A 25 19.69 -4.74 0.08
N GLY A 26 20.07 -4.12 1.20
CA GLY A 26 21.31 -3.38 1.34
C GLY A 26 21.23 -1.87 1.08
N TYR A 27 20.05 -1.31 0.90
CA TYR A 27 19.85 0.13 0.78
C TYR A 27 19.97 0.86 2.12
N ASN A 28 20.41 2.12 2.10
CA ASN A 28 20.16 3.05 3.20
C ASN A 28 18.77 3.63 3.05
N VAL A 29 18.04 3.79 4.15
CA VAL A 29 16.68 4.31 4.13
C VAL A 29 16.56 5.55 5.00
N VAL A 30 15.95 6.60 4.43
CA VAL A 30 15.48 7.79 5.14
C VAL A 30 13.96 7.76 5.07
N ILE A 31 13.28 7.88 6.21
CA ILE A 31 11.83 7.93 6.30
C ILE A 31 11.37 9.37 6.51
N ILE A 32 10.35 9.79 5.76
CA ILE A 32 9.51 10.96 6.08
C ILE A 32 8.11 10.48 6.41
N ASP A 33 7.57 10.93 7.55
CA ASP A 33 6.18 10.70 7.94
C ASP A 33 5.72 11.85 8.85
N ASP A 34 4.46 12.26 8.77
CA ASP A 34 3.90 13.29 9.64
C ASP A 34 3.29 12.72 10.93
N LEU A 35 3.25 11.37 11.05
CA LEU A 35 2.65 10.60 12.14
C LEU A 35 1.15 10.84 12.33
N SER A 36 0.46 11.41 11.35
CA SER A 36 -0.99 11.65 11.44
C SER A 36 -1.81 10.34 11.45
N ASN A 37 -1.29 9.27 10.84
CA ASN A 37 -1.97 7.97 10.76
C ASN A 37 -1.01 6.78 11.03
N SER A 38 0.09 7.03 11.71
CA SER A 38 1.10 6.04 12.07
C SER A 38 1.68 6.36 13.45
N LYS A 39 2.63 5.56 13.92
CA LYS A 39 3.28 5.73 15.21
C LYS A 39 4.78 5.63 15.07
N ILE A 40 5.51 6.43 15.87
CA ILE A 40 6.98 6.47 15.86
C ILE A 40 7.60 5.13 16.31
N GLU A 41 6.90 4.36 17.15
CA GLU A 41 7.33 3.06 17.69
C GLU A 41 7.50 2.00 16.58
N VAL A 42 6.94 2.23 15.40
CA VAL A 42 7.17 1.37 14.21
C VAL A 42 8.66 1.30 13.86
N LEU A 43 9.43 2.36 14.13
CA LEU A 43 10.89 2.37 13.92
C LEU A 43 11.61 1.34 14.81
N ASP A 44 11.10 1.12 16.03
CA ASP A 44 11.67 0.10 16.94
C ASP A 44 11.43 -1.32 16.39
N GLY A 45 10.25 -1.54 15.79
CA GLY A 45 9.92 -2.80 15.12
C GLY A 45 10.84 -3.06 13.91
N ILE A 46 11.07 -2.03 13.08
CA ILE A 46 12.00 -2.11 11.94
C ILE A 46 13.42 -2.46 12.43
N GLU A 47 13.91 -1.75 13.46
CA GLU A 47 15.23 -1.97 14.04
C GLU A 47 15.39 -3.38 14.63
N LYS A 48 14.39 -3.90 15.32
CA LYS A 48 14.40 -5.27 15.85
C LYS A 48 14.49 -6.33 14.74
N ILE A 49 13.89 -6.08 13.58
CA ILE A 49 13.91 -7.01 12.45
C ILE A 49 15.23 -6.96 11.69
N THR A 50 15.73 -5.76 11.43
CA THR A 50 16.87 -5.55 10.50
C THR A 50 18.21 -5.32 11.22
N GLY A 51 18.18 -4.98 12.51
CA GLY A 51 19.34 -4.51 13.26
C GLY A 51 19.76 -3.06 12.91
N ILE A 52 18.99 -2.36 12.08
CA ILE A 52 19.31 -1.02 11.60
C ILE A 52 18.11 -0.09 11.85
N ARG A 53 18.28 0.93 12.69
CA ARG A 53 17.28 1.98 12.82
C ARG A 53 17.34 2.91 11.61
N PRO A 54 16.27 3.07 10.82
CA PRO A 54 16.28 3.99 9.70
C PRO A 54 16.35 5.44 10.20
N ALA A 55 16.96 6.33 9.38
CA ALA A 55 16.85 7.77 9.63
C ALA A 55 15.39 8.21 9.48
N PHE A 56 14.93 9.11 10.35
CA PHE A 56 13.54 9.55 10.39
C PHE A 56 13.43 11.07 10.50
N GLU A 57 12.56 11.65 9.70
CA GLU A 57 12.19 13.06 9.73
C GLU A 57 10.68 13.19 9.83
N GLN A 58 10.21 13.84 10.90
CA GLN A 58 8.79 14.12 11.06
C GLN A 58 8.43 15.39 10.26
N VAL A 59 7.93 15.19 9.04
CA VAL A 59 7.63 16.27 8.10
C VAL A 59 6.31 16.02 7.39
N ASP A 60 5.50 17.05 7.30
CA ASP A 60 4.33 17.11 6.42
C ASP A 60 4.80 17.50 5.01
N LEU A 61 4.66 16.58 4.04
CA LEU A 61 5.09 16.80 2.66
C LEU A 61 4.37 17.95 1.95
N ARG A 62 3.27 18.46 2.50
CA ARG A 62 2.60 19.67 2.00
C ARG A 62 3.41 20.93 2.29
N ASP A 63 4.27 20.90 3.28
CA ASP A 63 5.26 21.96 3.55
C ASP A 63 6.50 21.72 2.68
N LYS A 64 6.57 22.43 1.54
CA LYS A 64 7.68 22.31 0.60
C LYS A 64 9.02 22.68 1.22
N ALA A 65 9.06 23.70 2.06
CA ALA A 65 10.32 24.16 2.68
C ALA A 65 10.85 23.12 3.68
N ALA A 66 9.98 22.55 4.51
CA ALA A 66 10.35 21.48 5.42
C ALA A 66 10.76 20.20 4.65
N THR A 67 10.06 19.87 3.55
CA THR A 67 10.44 18.75 2.67
C THR A 67 11.80 18.98 2.04
N GLU A 68 12.08 20.19 1.54
CA GLU A 68 13.37 20.55 0.95
C GLU A 68 14.52 20.43 1.95
N ALA A 69 14.31 20.81 3.21
CA ALA A 69 15.32 20.69 4.26
C ALA A 69 15.77 19.23 4.46
N VAL A 70 14.92 18.24 4.19
CA VAL A 70 15.30 16.82 4.24
C VAL A 70 16.27 16.49 3.11
N PHE A 71 16.02 16.94 1.87
CA PHE A 71 16.95 16.71 0.77
C PHE A 71 18.31 17.41 1.01
N GLN A 72 18.31 18.59 1.64
CA GLN A 72 19.55 19.27 2.04
C GLN A 72 20.32 18.47 3.10
N LYS A 73 19.62 17.86 4.06
CA LYS A 73 20.21 17.05 5.12
C LYS A 73 20.74 15.71 4.61
N TYR A 74 20.06 15.12 3.61
CA TYR A 74 20.41 13.83 3.03
C TYR A 74 20.69 13.94 1.52
N PRO A 75 21.79 14.59 1.10
CA PRO A 75 22.07 14.87 -0.31
C PRO A 75 22.38 13.63 -1.16
N ALA A 76 22.50 12.46 -0.55
CA ALA A 76 22.75 11.20 -1.23
C ALA A 76 21.46 10.42 -1.58
N ILE A 77 20.27 11.02 -1.47
CA ILE A 77 19.02 10.39 -1.90
C ILE A 77 19.03 10.24 -3.42
N GLU A 78 18.91 9.00 -3.90
CA GLU A 78 18.92 8.65 -5.33
C GLU A 78 17.52 8.30 -5.86
N GLY A 79 16.63 7.78 -4.98
CA GLY A 79 15.29 7.39 -5.34
C GLY A 79 14.28 7.63 -4.23
N ILE A 80 13.00 7.69 -4.60
CA ILE A 80 11.89 7.92 -3.70
C ILE A 80 10.86 6.79 -3.84
N ILE A 81 10.36 6.27 -2.71
CA ILE A 81 9.12 5.48 -2.69
C ILE A 81 8.06 6.32 -1.97
N HIS A 82 7.01 6.68 -2.71
CA HIS A 82 6.00 7.60 -2.22
C HIS A 82 4.72 6.89 -1.78
N PHE A 83 4.61 6.61 -0.46
CA PHE A 83 3.40 6.06 0.16
C PHE A 83 2.54 7.11 0.86
N ALA A 84 3.12 8.23 1.30
CA ALA A 84 2.43 9.23 2.10
C ALA A 84 1.16 9.74 1.39
N ALA A 85 0.00 9.37 1.93
CA ALA A 85 -1.30 9.75 1.39
C ALA A 85 -2.41 9.50 2.43
N SER A 86 -3.48 10.29 2.36
CA SER A 86 -4.75 9.91 2.98
C SER A 86 -5.38 8.79 2.16
N LYS A 87 -5.78 7.65 2.79
CA LYS A 87 -6.14 6.41 2.07
C LYS A 87 -7.54 5.87 2.34
N ALA A 88 -8.31 6.44 3.25
CA ALA A 88 -9.61 5.92 3.65
C ALA A 88 -10.70 6.33 2.65
N VAL A 89 -11.22 5.35 1.88
CA VAL A 89 -12.24 5.57 0.83
C VAL A 89 -13.46 6.31 1.38
N GLY A 90 -14.06 5.83 2.47
CA GLY A 90 -15.25 6.44 3.07
C GLY A 90 -15.01 7.87 3.59
N GLU A 91 -13.86 8.12 4.22
CA GLU A 91 -13.50 9.48 4.66
C GLU A 91 -13.30 10.43 3.47
N SER A 92 -12.76 9.92 2.35
CA SER A 92 -12.55 10.74 1.15
C SER A 92 -13.85 11.32 0.60
N VAL A 93 -14.95 10.57 0.69
CA VAL A 93 -16.28 11.03 0.27
C VAL A 93 -16.77 12.15 1.20
N GLN A 94 -16.50 12.05 2.50
CA GLN A 94 -16.91 13.05 3.49
C GLN A 94 -16.03 14.30 3.48
N LYS A 95 -14.72 14.15 3.18
CA LYS A 95 -13.71 15.21 3.24
C LYS A 95 -12.87 15.30 1.94
N PRO A 96 -13.49 15.47 0.75
CA PRO A 96 -12.77 15.36 -0.52
C PRO A 96 -11.62 16.36 -0.67
N LEU A 97 -11.79 17.59 -0.22
CA LEU A 97 -10.74 18.61 -0.35
C LEU A 97 -9.50 18.31 0.50
N LEU A 98 -9.65 17.60 1.63
CA LEU A 98 -8.52 17.12 2.42
C LEU A 98 -7.68 16.14 1.60
N TYR A 99 -8.33 15.20 0.91
CA TYR A 99 -7.68 14.18 0.08
C TYR A 99 -6.97 14.79 -1.13
N TYR A 100 -7.63 15.68 -1.86
CA TYR A 100 -6.99 16.37 -2.99
C TYR A 100 -5.78 17.20 -2.52
N ARG A 101 -5.93 17.98 -1.45
CA ARG A 101 -4.83 18.79 -0.94
C ARG A 101 -3.66 17.93 -0.46
N ASN A 102 -3.94 16.89 0.33
CA ASN A 102 -2.90 16.07 0.90
C ASN A 102 -2.18 15.23 -0.18
N ASN A 103 -2.94 14.51 -1.00
CA ASN A 103 -2.36 13.51 -1.89
C ASN A 103 -1.73 14.12 -3.15
N ILE A 104 -2.19 15.29 -3.60
CA ILE A 104 -1.66 15.93 -4.81
C ILE A 104 -0.51 16.87 -4.46
N VAL A 105 -0.66 17.73 -3.46
CA VAL A 105 0.39 18.71 -3.12
C VAL A 105 1.67 18.03 -2.65
N SER A 106 1.57 16.95 -1.88
CA SER A 106 2.73 16.15 -1.44
C SER A 106 3.54 15.61 -2.63
N LEU A 107 2.87 15.07 -3.64
CA LEU A 107 3.53 14.56 -4.84
C LEU A 107 4.17 15.70 -5.64
N ILE A 108 3.46 16.80 -5.86
CA ILE A 108 3.99 17.95 -6.62
C ILE A 108 5.27 18.47 -5.95
N ASN A 109 5.28 18.64 -4.64
CA ASN A 109 6.46 19.11 -3.90
C ASN A 109 7.66 18.17 -4.11
N LEU A 110 7.46 16.84 -4.10
CA LEU A 110 8.51 15.88 -4.37
C LEU A 110 9.03 15.99 -5.81
N LEU A 111 8.13 16.02 -6.80
CA LEU A 111 8.50 16.12 -8.22
C LEU A 111 9.29 17.41 -8.53
N GLU A 112 8.96 18.53 -7.90
CA GLU A 112 9.70 19.79 -8.06
C GLU A 112 11.09 19.75 -7.41
N LEU A 113 11.27 18.98 -6.33
CA LEU A 113 12.55 18.84 -5.62
C LEU A 113 13.49 17.81 -6.26
N MET A 114 12.95 16.77 -6.89
CA MET A 114 13.76 15.69 -7.49
C MET A 114 14.88 16.21 -8.43
N PRO A 115 14.60 17.02 -9.46
CA PRO A 115 15.66 17.49 -10.35
C PRO A 115 16.64 18.46 -9.66
N LYS A 116 16.20 19.21 -8.65
CA LYS A 116 17.04 20.12 -7.89
C LYS A 116 18.12 19.38 -7.08
N TYR A 117 17.80 18.17 -6.61
CA TYR A 117 18.70 17.34 -5.81
C TYR A 117 19.19 16.09 -6.53
N ASP A 118 19.07 16.05 -7.86
CA ASP A 118 19.55 14.97 -8.73
C ASP A 118 18.96 13.58 -8.39
N VAL A 119 17.73 13.55 -7.89
CA VAL A 119 17.01 12.29 -7.60
C VAL A 119 16.53 11.68 -8.90
N LYS A 120 16.92 10.44 -9.18
CA LYS A 120 16.77 9.80 -10.49
C LYS A 120 15.42 9.15 -10.72
N GLY A 121 14.80 8.61 -9.67
CA GLY A 121 13.60 7.82 -9.84
C GLY A 121 12.61 7.91 -8.69
N ILE A 122 11.34 7.69 -9.02
CA ILE A 122 10.26 7.62 -8.05
C ILE A 122 9.39 6.38 -8.29
N ILE A 123 9.13 5.63 -7.23
CA ILE A 123 8.09 4.62 -7.20
C ILE A 123 6.83 5.27 -6.63
N PHE A 124 5.79 5.34 -7.45
CA PHE A 124 4.51 5.86 -7.00
C PHE A 124 3.57 4.73 -6.56
N SER A 125 3.14 4.80 -5.31
CA SER A 125 2.15 3.93 -4.71
C SER A 125 0.76 4.29 -5.24
N SER A 126 0.38 3.66 -6.38
CA SER A 126 -0.96 3.78 -6.94
C SER A 126 -1.90 2.70 -6.38
N SER A 127 -3.01 2.44 -7.03
CA SER A 127 -4.04 1.53 -6.52
C SER A 127 -4.85 0.95 -7.66
N CYS A 128 -5.38 -0.26 -7.47
CA CYS A 128 -6.39 -0.84 -8.37
C CYS A 128 -7.67 0.01 -8.46
N THR A 129 -7.87 0.96 -7.56
CA THR A 129 -9.02 1.89 -7.60
C THR A 129 -9.05 2.78 -8.84
N VAL A 130 -7.93 2.94 -9.57
CA VAL A 130 -7.89 3.64 -10.86
C VAL A 130 -8.69 2.94 -11.95
N TYR A 131 -8.93 1.63 -11.81
CA TYR A 131 -9.76 0.86 -12.75
C TYR A 131 -11.27 1.04 -12.51
N GLY A 132 -11.68 1.63 -11.36
CA GLY A 132 -13.06 1.76 -10.95
C GLY A 132 -13.76 0.41 -10.81
N GLN A 133 -14.95 0.27 -11.39
CA GLN A 133 -15.68 -1.01 -11.49
C GLN A 133 -15.40 -1.63 -12.87
N PRO A 134 -14.45 -2.59 -12.99
CA PRO A 134 -14.16 -3.20 -14.28
C PRO A 134 -15.34 -4.01 -14.79
N LYS A 135 -15.51 -4.04 -16.12
CA LYS A 135 -16.47 -4.94 -16.74
C LYS A 135 -15.98 -6.39 -16.66
N PRO A 136 -16.89 -7.38 -16.64
CA PRO A 136 -16.49 -8.80 -16.54
C PRO A 136 -15.48 -9.25 -17.59
N GLU A 137 -15.58 -8.75 -18.83
CA GLU A 137 -14.66 -9.05 -19.92
C GLU A 137 -13.25 -8.49 -19.72
N ASN A 138 -13.04 -7.58 -18.78
CA ASN A 138 -11.75 -6.99 -18.42
C ASN A 138 -11.15 -7.60 -17.14
N LEU A 139 -11.65 -8.75 -16.71
CA LEU A 139 -11.10 -9.47 -15.54
C LEU A 139 -10.35 -10.73 -15.98
N PRO A 140 -9.14 -10.99 -15.48
CA PRO A 140 -8.34 -10.12 -14.60
C PRO A 140 -7.95 -8.80 -15.29
N VAL A 141 -7.89 -7.68 -14.52
CA VAL A 141 -7.51 -6.38 -15.11
C VAL A 141 -6.03 -6.35 -15.48
N THR A 142 -5.73 -5.92 -16.70
CA THR A 142 -4.37 -5.63 -17.16
C THR A 142 -4.04 -4.14 -16.96
N GLU A 143 -2.78 -3.74 -17.13
CA GLU A 143 -2.37 -2.34 -17.05
C GLU A 143 -2.99 -1.46 -18.16
N GLU A 144 -3.36 -2.08 -19.29
CA GLU A 144 -4.03 -1.45 -20.43
C GLU A 144 -5.56 -1.40 -20.30
N ALA A 145 -6.13 -1.99 -19.22
CA ALA A 145 -7.56 -1.95 -18.99
C ALA A 145 -8.05 -0.50 -18.89
N PRO A 146 -9.17 -0.17 -19.54
CA PRO A 146 -9.67 1.20 -19.56
C PRO A 146 -10.01 1.66 -18.14
N HIS A 147 -9.51 2.83 -17.77
CA HIS A 147 -9.90 3.47 -16.52
C HIS A 147 -11.39 3.81 -16.57
N GLN A 148 -12.10 3.41 -15.53
CA GLN A 148 -13.48 3.83 -15.31
C GLN A 148 -13.49 5.01 -14.36
N LYS A 149 -14.59 5.76 -14.34
CA LYS A 149 -14.74 6.85 -13.38
C LYS A 149 -14.47 6.36 -11.97
N ALA A 150 -13.54 7.01 -11.27
CA ALA A 150 -13.22 6.68 -9.90
C ALA A 150 -14.47 6.71 -9.01
N THR A 151 -14.65 5.70 -8.20
CA THR A 151 -15.80 5.55 -7.29
C THR A 151 -15.69 6.41 -6.03
N SER A 152 -14.51 7.01 -5.81
CA SER A 152 -14.25 7.85 -4.62
C SER A 152 -13.21 8.94 -4.91
N PRO A 153 -13.22 10.05 -4.16
CA PRO A 153 -12.17 11.06 -4.23
C PRO A 153 -10.76 10.50 -3.98
N TYR A 154 -10.59 9.51 -3.11
CA TYR A 154 -9.31 8.82 -2.93
C TYR A 154 -8.83 8.18 -4.24
N GLY A 155 -9.67 7.35 -4.88
CA GLY A 155 -9.32 6.73 -6.17
C GLY A 155 -9.00 7.77 -7.23
N ASN A 156 -9.78 8.85 -7.29
CA ASN A 156 -9.52 9.94 -8.22
C ASN A 156 -8.17 10.65 -7.96
N THR A 157 -7.74 10.80 -6.68
CA THR A 157 -6.40 11.36 -6.41
C THR A 157 -5.28 10.46 -6.92
N LYS A 158 -5.46 9.13 -6.93
CA LYS A 158 -4.46 8.21 -7.49
C LYS A 158 -4.36 8.36 -9.00
N GLU A 159 -5.50 8.42 -9.71
CA GLU A 159 -5.56 8.64 -11.15
C GLU A 159 -4.95 9.99 -11.55
N ILE A 160 -5.31 11.08 -10.87
CA ILE A 160 -4.73 12.42 -11.10
C ILE A 160 -3.21 12.41 -10.87
N ASN A 161 -2.72 11.74 -9.85
CA ASN A 161 -1.30 11.66 -9.56
C ASN A 161 -0.53 10.87 -10.63
N GLU A 162 -1.09 9.78 -11.17
CA GLU A 162 -0.51 9.09 -12.33
C GLU A 162 -0.40 10.04 -13.52
N GLN A 163 -1.45 10.82 -13.79
CA GLN A 163 -1.44 11.81 -14.89
C GLN A 163 -0.40 12.91 -14.66
N ILE A 164 -0.30 13.46 -13.44
CA ILE A 164 0.70 14.48 -13.09
C ILE A 164 2.13 13.97 -13.35
N ILE A 165 2.43 12.74 -12.94
CA ILE A 165 3.74 12.12 -13.16
C ILE A 165 4.01 11.99 -14.66
N ALA A 166 3.03 11.47 -15.42
CA ALA A 166 3.16 11.29 -16.87
C ALA A 166 3.37 12.61 -17.60
N ASP A 167 2.57 13.64 -17.30
CA ASP A 167 2.68 14.96 -17.90
C ASP A 167 4.04 15.62 -17.57
N TYR A 168 4.50 15.46 -16.33
CA TYR A 168 5.79 16.02 -15.92
C TYR A 168 6.97 15.36 -16.66
N ILE A 169 6.95 14.03 -16.78
CA ILE A 169 7.97 13.32 -17.59
C ILE A 169 7.88 13.71 -19.07
N HIS A 170 6.68 13.80 -19.63
CA HIS A 170 6.45 14.24 -21.01
C HIS A 170 6.93 15.67 -21.29
N SER A 171 6.93 16.54 -20.28
CA SER A 171 7.47 17.91 -20.40
C SER A 171 8.99 17.98 -20.53
N GLY A 172 9.68 16.84 -20.45
CA GLY A 172 11.13 16.72 -20.54
C GLY A 172 11.86 16.69 -19.20
N ALA A 173 11.15 16.44 -18.09
CA ALA A 173 11.79 16.25 -16.79
C ALA A 173 12.69 15.01 -16.82
N ASN A 174 13.96 15.18 -16.39
CA ASN A 174 14.95 14.09 -16.36
C ASN A 174 14.80 13.21 -15.12
N ILE A 175 13.63 12.62 -14.96
CA ILE A 175 13.32 11.63 -13.91
C ILE A 175 12.66 10.41 -14.54
N LYS A 176 12.69 9.29 -13.82
CA LYS A 176 11.95 8.07 -14.16
C LYS A 176 10.93 7.75 -13.10
N SER A 177 9.83 7.12 -13.49
CA SER A 177 8.81 6.65 -12.57
C SER A 177 8.36 5.23 -12.84
N ILE A 178 8.17 4.45 -11.77
CA ILE A 178 7.39 3.22 -11.82
C ILE A 178 6.16 3.41 -10.96
N VAL A 179 5.00 3.16 -11.56
CA VAL A 179 3.70 3.25 -10.94
C VAL A 179 3.23 1.84 -10.58
N LEU A 180 3.07 1.56 -9.30
CA LEU A 180 2.58 0.27 -8.82
C LEU A 180 1.10 0.35 -8.45
N ARG A 181 0.23 -0.28 -9.26
CA ARG A 181 -1.21 -0.40 -9.04
C ARG A 181 -1.48 -1.68 -8.27
N TYR A 182 -1.42 -1.61 -6.95
CA TYR A 182 -1.63 -2.79 -6.12
C TYR A 182 -3.06 -2.93 -5.63
N PHE A 183 -3.40 -4.17 -5.27
CA PHE A 183 -4.72 -4.55 -4.80
C PHE A 183 -4.79 -4.43 -3.27
N ASN A 184 -5.36 -5.38 -2.56
CA ASN A 184 -5.64 -5.24 -1.13
C ASN A 184 -4.49 -5.82 -0.28
N PRO A 185 -3.57 -5.01 0.26
CA PRO A 185 -2.50 -5.53 1.10
C PRO A 185 -3.03 -6.02 2.45
N ILE A 186 -2.59 -7.21 2.85
CA ILE A 186 -2.99 -7.86 4.10
C ILE A 186 -1.80 -8.55 4.78
N GLY A 187 -2.01 -9.01 6.02
CA GLY A 187 -0.98 -9.72 6.77
C GLY A 187 -0.12 -8.80 7.64
N ALA A 188 0.96 -9.36 8.16
CA ALA A 188 1.97 -8.66 8.96
C ALA A 188 3.33 -9.31 8.74
N HIS A 189 4.41 -8.67 9.19
CA HIS A 189 5.74 -9.28 9.14
C HIS A 189 5.79 -10.58 9.95
N PRO A 190 6.50 -11.63 9.50
CA PRO A 190 6.52 -12.95 10.18
C PRO A 190 6.97 -12.90 11.64
N SER A 191 7.81 -11.89 12.00
CA SER A 191 8.24 -11.66 13.38
C SER A 191 7.15 -11.11 14.29
N ALA A 192 6.06 -10.57 13.72
CA ALA A 192 5.04 -9.79 14.41
C ALA A 192 5.56 -8.49 15.09
N GLU A 193 6.70 -7.94 14.66
CA GLU A 193 7.20 -6.65 15.18
C GLU A 193 6.60 -5.44 14.47
N ILE A 194 6.09 -5.62 13.24
CA ILE A 194 5.33 -4.63 12.46
C ILE A 194 4.14 -5.28 11.77
N GLY A 195 3.07 -4.50 11.61
CA GLY A 195 1.81 -4.93 10.98
C GLY A 195 0.86 -3.76 10.82
N GLU A 196 -0.36 -4.01 10.38
CA GLU A 196 -1.37 -2.96 10.25
C GLU A 196 -1.94 -2.58 11.63
N LEU A 197 -1.79 -1.30 11.99
CA LEU A 197 -2.29 -0.74 13.25
C LEU A 197 -3.15 0.48 12.97
N PRO A 198 -4.45 0.32 12.67
CA PRO A 198 -5.33 1.43 12.35
C PRO A 198 -5.63 2.28 13.59
N ASN A 199 -5.72 3.59 13.41
CA ASN A 199 -6.22 4.49 14.44
C ASN A 199 -7.75 4.36 14.54
N GLY A 200 -8.27 3.94 15.70
CA GLY A 200 -9.70 3.81 15.96
C GLY A 200 -10.34 2.57 15.30
N VAL A 201 -11.53 2.74 14.70
CA VAL A 201 -12.26 1.63 14.05
C VAL A 201 -11.62 1.29 12.71
N PRO A 202 -11.21 0.03 12.47
CA PRO A 202 -10.65 -0.37 11.19
C PRO A 202 -11.65 -0.18 10.04
N ASN A 203 -11.15 0.33 8.92
CA ASN A 203 -11.91 0.37 7.66
C ASN A 203 -11.60 -0.84 6.76
N ASN A 204 -10.44 -1.47 6.97
CA ASN A 204 -10.01 -2.65 6.22
C ASN A 204 -10.51 -3.93 6.88
N LEU A 205 -10.76 -4.96 6.04
CA LEU A 205 -11.32 -6.24 6.47
C LEU A 205 -10.44 -6.93 7.53
N ILE A 206 -9.15 -7.11 7.26
CA ILE A 206 -8.29 -7.97 8.11
C ILE A 206 -8.11 -7.42 9.54
N PRO A 207 -7.80 -6.13 9.77
CA PRO A 207 -7.78 -5.61 11.14
C PRO A 207 -9.14 -5.74 11.84
N TYR A 208 -10.26 -5.62 11.10
CA TYR A 208 -11.57 -5.83 11.69
C TYR A 208 -11.80 -7.30 12.08
N VAL A 209 -11.40 -8.25 11.22
CA VAL A 209 -11.43 -9.69 11.49
C VAL A 209 -10.62 -10.03 12.74
N THR A 210 -9.35 -9.60 12.80
CA THR A 210 -8.46 -9.91 13.93
C THR A 210 -8.93 -9.28 15.24
N GLN A 211 -9.48 -8.05 15.21
CA GLN A 211 -10.09 -7.41 16.37
C GLN A 211 -11.38 -8.11 16.82
N THR A 212 -12.16 -8.66 15.88
CA THR A 212 -13.33 -9.47 16.22
C THR A 212 -12.92 -10.80 16.86
N ALA A 213 -11.92 -11.48 16.29
CA ALA A 213 -11.35 -12.71 16.85
C ALA A 213 -10.80 -12.50 18.27
N MET A 214 -10.19 -11.33 18.53
CA MET A 214 -9.65 -10.96 19.83
C MET A 214 -10.73 -10.54 20.86
N GLY A 215 -11.99 -10.39 20.42
CA GLY A 215 -13.11 -9.92 21.26
C GLY A 215 -13.14 -8.40 21.48
N ILE A 216 -12.29 -7.64 20.82
CA ILE A 216 -12.31 -6.16 20.85
C ILE A 216 -13.57 -5.65 20.13
N ARG A 217 -13.95 -6.31 19.04
CA ARG A 217 -15.19 -6.06 18.29
C ARG A 217 -16.17 -7.18 18.59
N LYS A 218 -17.43 -6.80 18.78
CA LYS A 218 -18.49 -7.75 19.13
C LYS A 218 -18.83 -8.70 17.96
N GLU A 219 -18.82 -8.18 16.74
CA GLU A 219 -19.32 -8.88 15.55
C GLU A 219 -18.72 -8.28 14.28
N LEU A 220 -18.36 -9.13 13.32
CA LEU A 220 -18.00 -8.74 11.96
C LEU A 220 -19.25 -8.71 11.08
N THR A 221 -19.42 -7.66 10.28
CA THR A 221 -20.45 -7.60 9.26
C THR A 221 -19.83 -7.80 7.87
N ILE A 222 -20.25 -8.86 7.17
CA ILE A 222 -19.97 -9.09 5.75
C ILE A 222 -21.02 -8.31 4.95
N PHE A 223 -20.58 -7.31 4.19
CA PHE A 223 -21.46 -6.42 3.46
C PHE A 223 -21.87 -7.01 2.11
N GLY A 224 -23.19 -7.32 1.98
CA GLY A 224 -23.76 -7.98 0.81
C GLY A 224 -23.57 -9.49 0.81
N ASN A 225 -24.62 -10.19 0.34
CA ASN A 225 -24.64 -11.63 0.12
C ASN A 225 -25.40 -11.99 -1.16
N ASP A 226 -25.57 -11.01 -2.02
CA ASP A 226 -26.36 -11.06 -3.24
C ASP A 226 -25.64 -10.51 -4.47
N TYR A 227 -24.28 -10.42 -4.40
CA TYR A 227 -23.45 -10.07 -5.56
C TYR A 227 -23.40 -11.24 -6.55
N ASP A 228 -23.16 -10.94 -7.83
CA ASP A 228 -22.96 -11.96 -8.88
C ASP A 228 -21.55 -12.60 -8.74
N THR A 229 -21.39 -13.37 -7.66
CA THR A 229 -20.16 -14.07 -7.26
C THR A 229 -20.54 -15.45 -6.72
N PRO A 230 -19.62 -16.40 -6.64
CA PRO A 230 -19.94 -17.79 -6.22
C PRO A 230 -20.65 -17.94 -4.88
N ASP A 231 -20.32 -17.07 -3.91
CA ASP A 231 -20.91 -17.10 -2.54
C ASP A 231 -21.72 -15.83 -2.21
N GLY A 232 -21.93 -14.97 -3.21
CA GLY A 232 -22.69 -13.73 -3.06
C GLY A 232 -21.94 -12.58 -2.38
N THR A 233 -20.66 -12.76 -1.99
CA THR A 233 -19.87 -11.71 -1.36
C THR A 233 -18.84 -11.08 -2.32
N CYS A 234 -18.33 -9.88 -2.00
CA CYS A 234 -17.36 -9.19 -2.86
C CYS A 234 -16.06 -9.99 -3.02
N ILE A 235 -15.48 -9.95 -4.25
CA ILE A 235 -14.20 -10.58 -4.56
C ILE A 235 -13.11 -9.51 -4.68
N ARG A 236 -11.96 -9.73 -4.03
CA ARG A 236 -10.76 -8.90 -4.08
C ARG A 236 -9.50 -9.76 -4.25
N ASP A 237 -8.47 -9.17 -4.82
CA ASP A 237 -7.12 -9.72 -4.80
C ASP A 237 -6.44 -9.28 -3.50
N TYR A 238 -6.16 -10.24 -2.63
CA TYR A 238 -5.52 -9.99 -1.33
C TYR A 238 -4.05 -10.36 -1.40
N ILE A 239 -3.18 -9.36 -1.41
CA ILE A 239 -1.74 -9.54 -1.50
C ILE A 239 -1.06 -9.46 -0.14
N TYR A 240 -0.09 -10.32 0.12
CA TYR A 240 0.73 -10.25 1.32
C TYR A 240 1.57 -8.97 1.34
N VAL A 241 1.54 -8.23 2.44
CA VAL A 241 2.26 -6.96 2.56
C VAL A 241 3.77 -7.09 2.37
N VAL A 242 4.37 -8.23 2.76
CA VAL A 242 5.81 -8.48 2.54
C VAL A 242 6.10 -8.73 1.06
N ASP A 243 5.25 -9.47 0.34
CA ASP A 243 5.41 -9.64 -1.11
C ASP A 243 5.24 -8.31 -1.83
N LEU A 244 4.28 -7.48 -1.42
CA LEU A 244 4.13 -6.12 -1.93
C LEU A 244 5.38 -5.26 -1.65
N ALA A 245 5.96 -5.35 -0.46
CA ALA A 245 7.20 -4.66 -0.10
C ALA A 245 8.36 -5.08 -1.02
N LYS A 246 8.51 -6.38 -1.30
CA LYS A 246 9.50 -6.90 -2.25
C LYS A 246 9.27 -6.39 -3.68
N ALA A 247 8.00 -6.21 -4.10
CA ALA A 247 7.70 -5.59 -5.39
C ALA A 247 8.23 -4.15 -5.48
N HIS A 248 8.12 -3.38 -4.40
CA HIS A 248 8.68 -2.03 -4.34
C HIS A 248 10.21 -2.02 -4.41
N VAL A 249 10.87 -3.00 -3.79
CA VAL A 249 12.34 -3.15 -3.90
C VAL A 249 12.75 -3.49 -5.34
N ALA A 250 12.06 -4.43 -5.99
CA ALA A 250 12.31 -4.77 -7.39
C ALA A 250 12.08 -3.58 -8.32
N ALA A 251 10.99 -2.83 -8.11
CA ALA A 251 10.70 -1.61 -8.85
C ALA A 251 11.76 -0.53 -8.62
N MET A 252 12.28 -0.36 -7.38
CA MET A 252 13.34 0.60 -7.09
C MET A 252 14.64 0.23 -7.80
N ALA A 253 15.05 -1.04 -7.78
CA ALA A 253 16.21 -1.50 -8.51
C ALA A 253 16.07 -1.19 -10.01
N ARG A 254 14.88 -1.46 -10.59
CA ARG A 254 14.60 -1.20 -11.99
C ARG A 254 14.59 0.29 -12.33
N VAL A 255 13.93 1.15 -11.56
CA VAL A 255 13.82 2.60 -11.87
C VAL A 255 15.17 3.30 -11.79
N LEU A 256 16.11 2.79 -11.02
CA LEU A 256 17.47 3.30 -10.94
C LEU A 256 18.38 2.76 -12.06
N ASP A 257 17.92 1.76 -12.81
CA ASP A 257 18.59 1.27 -14.00
C ASP A 257 18.49 2.31 -15.15
N LYS A 258 19.57 2.46 -15.91
CA LYS A 258 19.64 3.43 -17.00
C LYS A 258 18.82 3.05 -18.23
N GLU A 259 18.52 1.75 -18.38
CA GLU A 259 17.85 1.21 -19.57
C GLU A 259 16.33 1.10 -19.46
N THR A 260 15.73 1.61 -18.37
CA THR A 260 14.27 1.58 -18.19
C THR A 260 13.57 2.71 -18.95
N GLU A 261 12.32 2.46 -19.34
CA GLU A 261 11.44 3.48 -19.89
C GLU A 261 11.25 4.65 -18.90
N PRO A 262 10.96 5.85 -19.37
CA PRO A 262 10.75 7.00 -18.50
C PRO A 262 9.62 6.82 -17.50
N ILE A 263 8.54 6.10 -17.89
CA ILE A 263 7.44 5.74 -17.01
C ILE A 263 6.94 4.33 -17.33
N GLU A 264 6.76 3.52 -16.29
CA GLU A 264 6.21 2.17 -16.42
C GLU A 264 5.10 1.95 -15.38
N TYR A 265 4.11 1.14 -15.75
CA TYR A 265 2.97 0.77 -14.89
C TYR A 265 2.97 -0.73 -14.68
N PHE A 266 2.71 -1.17 -13.44
CA PHE A 266 2.62 -2.59 -13.08
C PHE A 266 1.47 -2.85 -12.13
N ASN A 267 0.68 -3.86 -12.43
CA ASN A 267 -0.26 -4.46 -11.48
C ASN A 267 0.50 -5.33 -10.47
N ILE A 268 0.23 -5.12 -9.20
CA ILE A 268 0.88 -5.87 -8.10
C ILE A 268 -0.22 -6.53 -7.26
N GLY A 269 -0.38 -7.83 -7.45
CA GLY A 269 -1.37 -8.67 -6.81
C GLY A 269 -0.95 -10.13 -6.84
N THR A 270 -1.85 -11.01 -6.48
CA THR A 270 -1.65 -12.47 -6.55
C THR A 270 -2.10 -13.05 -7.89
N GLY A 271 -2.89 -12.30 -8.66
CA GLY A 271 -3.58 -12.77 -9.85
C GLY A 271 -4.84 -13.58 -9.53
N ASN A 272 -5.21 -13.69 -8.26
CA ASN A 272 -6.36 -14.47 -7.81
C ASN A 272 -7.33 -13.58 -7.02
N GLY A 273 -8.62 -13.75 -7.28
CA GLY A 273 -9.67 -13.14 -6.50
C GLY A 273 -10.13 -14.08 -5.39
N ASN A 274 -10.22 -13.56 -4.16
CA ASN A 274 -10.85 -14.26 -3.05
C ASN A 274 -12.07 -13.49 -2.57
N SER A 275 -13.13 -14.21 -2.23
CA SER A 275 -14.33 -13.59 -1.69
C SER A 275 -14.16 -13.19 -0.23
N THR A 276 -15.00 -12.28 0.26
CA THR A 276 -14.96 -11.89 1.67
C THR A 276 -15.27 -13.07 2.59
N LEU A 277 -16.18 -13.97 2.18
CA LEU A 277 -16.49 -15.18 2.96
C LEU A 277 -15.32 -16.17 2.99
N GLU A 278 -14.65 -16.39 1.84
CA GLU A 278 -13.42 -17.20 1.78
C GLU A 278 -12.33 -16.69 2.73
N ILE A 279 -12.16 -15.37 2.85
CA ILE A 279 -11.20 -14.78 3.81
C ILE A 279 -11.59 -15.13 5.24
N VAL A 280 -12.87 -15.03 5.61
CA VAL A 280 -13.36 -15.36 6.96
C VAL A 280 -13.15 -16.84 7.26
N GLU A 281 -13.55 -17.73 6.35
CA GLU A 281 -13.42 -19.19 6.53
C GLU A 281 -11.93 -19.61 6.57
N THR A 282 -11.09 -19.03 5.72
CA THR A 282 -9.65 -19.32 5.71
C THR A 282 -8.98 -18.81 6.99
N PHE A 283 -9.38 -17.66 7.51
CA PHE A 283 -8.89 -17.16 8.80
C PHE A 283 -9.25 -18.12 9.93
N GLU A 284 -10.52 -18.56 10.02
CA GLU A 284 -10.96 -19.52 11.05
C GLU A 284 -10.18 -20.83 10.96
N LYS A 285 -9.94 -21.35 9.75
CA LYS A 285 -9.18 -22.57 9.51
C LYS A 285 -7.71 -22.42 9.90
N ALA A 286 -7.08 -21.30 9.49
CA ALA A 286 -5.64 -21.06 9.71
C ALA A 286 -5.30 -20.79 11.19
N THR A 287 -6.21 -20.14 11.92
CA THR A 287 -5.97 -19.72 13.32
C THR A 287 -6.64 -20.62 14.36
N GLY A 288 -7.65 -21.40 13.96
CA GLY A 288 -8.52 -22.18 14.89
C GLY A 288 -9.50 -21.31 15.68
N VAL A 289 -9.55 -19.99 15.43
CA VAL A 289 -10.41 -19.05 16.16
C VAL A 289 -11.70 -18.84 15.38
N LYS A 290 -12.85 -19.09 16.03
CA LYS A 290 -14.16 -18.84 15.44
C LYS A 290 -14.55 -17.38 15.54
N LEU A 291 -15.09 -16.85 14.45
CA LEU A 291 -15.54 -15.48 14.35
C LEU A 291 -17.04 -15.35 14.59
N ASN A 292 -17.44 -14.35 15.36
CA ASN A 292 -18.83 -13.94 15.41
C ASN A 292 -19.09 -12.97 14.23
N TRP A 293 -19.82 -13.43 13.21
CA TRP A 293 -20.11 -12.62 12.03
C TRP A 293 -21.55 -12.80 11.53
N LYS A 294 -22.00 -11.82 10.75
CA LYS A 294 -23.29 -11.86 10.04
C LYS A 294 -23.22 -11.16 8.69
N TYR A 295 -24.21 -11.41 7.85
CA TYR A 295 -24.44 -10.59 6.65
C TYR A 295 -25.09 -9.26 6.99
N GLY A 296 -24.72 -8.21 6.25
CA GLY A 296 -25.33 -6.89 6.24
C GLY A 296 -25.72 -6.47 4.82
N PRO A 297 -26.37 -5.34 4.66
CA PRO A 297 -26.68 -4.79 3.33
C PRO A 297 -25.38 -4.45 2.55
N ARG A 298 -25.46 -4.35 1.24
CA ARG A 298 -24.35 -3.86 0.40
C ARG A 298 -23.86 -2.51 0.90
N ARG A 299 -22.56 -2.31 0.92
CA ARG A 299 -21.95 -1.02 1.25
C ARG A 299 -21.86 -0.18 -0.03
N GLU A 300 -22.29 1.08 0.05
CA GLU A 300 -22.21 2.00 -1.09
C GLU A 300 -20.76 2.22 -1.53
N GLY A 301 -20.53 2.16 -2.83
CA GLY A 301 -19.21 2.33 -3.44
C GLY A 301 -18.32 1.09 -3.44
N ASP A 302 -18.78 -0.06 -2.90
CA ASP A 302 -18.03 -1.30 -3.01
C ASP A 302 -18.02 -1.82 -4.45
N THR A 303 -16.84 -2.12 -4.97
CA THR A 303 -16.66 -2.86 -6.23
C THR A 303 -17.11 -4.31 -6.01
N GLU A 304 -17.88 -4.88 -6.93
CA GLU A 304 -18.36 -6.26 -6.81
C GLU A 304 -17.20 -7.28 -6.86
N LYS A 305 -16.37 -7.17 -7.90
CA LYS A 305 -15.23 -8.07 -8.09
C LYS A 305 -14.09 -7.37 -8.84
N ILE A 306 -12.86 -7.53 -8.32
CA ILE A 306 -11.64 -7.02 -8.96
C ILE A 306 -10.41 -7.84 -8.52
N TRP A 307 -9.61 -8.29 -9.49
CA TRP A 307 -8.28 -8.86 -9.32
C TRP A 307 -7.43 -8.59 -10.55
N GLY A 308 -6.10 -8.63 -10.39
CA GLY A 308 -5.17 -8.19 -11.42
C GLY A 308 -4.59 -9.31 -12.27
N ASP A 309 -4.25 -8.99 -13.52
CA ASP A 309 -3.23 -9.73 -14.26
C ASP A 309 -1.87 -9.15 -13.85
N CYS A 310 -1.02 -10.00 -13.27
CA CYS A 310 0.31 -9.61 -12.78
C CYS A 310 1.45 -10.16 -13.68
N THR A 311 1.12 -10.65 -14.86
CA THR A 311 2.08 -11.26 -15.81
C THR A 311 3.22 -10.29 -16.12
N LYS A 312 2.92 -9.03 -16.41
CA LYS A 312 3.93 -8.00 -16.68
C LYS A 312 4.90 -7.80 -15.51
N ALA A 313 4.40 -7.75 -14.28
CA ALA A 313 5.27 -7.65 -13.10
C ALA A 313 6.15 -8.89 -12.94
N ASN A 314 5.59 -10.09 -13.16
CA ASN A 314 6.36 -11.34 -13.09
C ASN A 314 7.51 -11.38 -14.12
N GLU A 315 7.25 -10.97 -15.35
CA GLU A 315 8.22 -11.07 -16.46
C GLU A 315 9.24 -9.92 -16.43
N VAL A 316 8.79 -8.69 -16.14
CA VAL A 316 9.63 -7.49 -16.29
C VAL A 316 10.34 -7.10 -14.99
N LEU A 317 9.67 -7.21 -13.84
CA LEU A 317 10.31 -6.97 -12.53
C LEU A 317 10.99 -8.21 -11.96
N GLY A 318 10.75 -9.40 -12.54
CA GLY A 318 11.22 -10.66 -11.98
C GLY A 318 10.63 -10.95 -10.58
N TRP A 319 9.47 -10.38 -10.30
CA TRP A 319 8.79 -10.47 -9.01
C TRP A 319 7.47 -11.26 -9.13
N LYS A 320 7.16 -12.04 -8.12
CA LYS A 320 5.89 -12.76 -8.01
C LYS A 320 5.43 -12.83 -6.56
N ALA A 321 4.12 -12.75 -6.34
CA ALA A 321 3.54 -13.05 -5.03
C ALA A 321 3.65 -14.55 -4.74
N GLU A 322 4.20 -14.92 -3.58
CA GLU A 322 4.53 -16.32 -3.24
C GLU A 322 3.77 -16.82 -2.02
N ALA A 323 3.31 -15.91 -1.15
CA ALA A 323 2.70 -16.28 0.12
C ALA A 323 1.32 -16.93 -0.06
N LYS A 324 1.05 -17.99 0.71
CA LYS A 324 -0.26 -18.62 0.77
C LYS A 324 -1.20 -17.83 1.67
N LEU A 325 -2.47 -17.74 1.30
CA LEU A 325 -3.47 -16.96 2.03
C LEU A 325 -3.58 -17.36 3.50
N GLU A 326 -3.50 -18.66 3.81
CA GLU A 326 -3.54 -19.17 5.18
C GLU A 326 -2.39 -18.60 6.03
N ASP A 327 -1.16 -18.60 5.50
CA ASP A 327 0.03 -18.09 6.19
C ASP A 327 -0.06 -16.58 6.41
N VAL A 328 -0.59 -15.86 5.42
CA VAL A 328 -0.80 -14.41 5.49
C VAL A 328 -1.81 -14.05 6.57
N LEU A 329 -2.94 -14.76 6.65
CA LEU A 329 -3.95 -14.52 7.66
C LEU A 329 -3.46 -14.91 9.07
N ALA A 330 -2.68 -16.00 9.19
CA ALA A 330 -2.03 -16.38 10.44
C ALA A 330 -1.02 -15.31 10.91
N SER A 331 -0.28 -14.66 9.99
CA SER A 331 0.64 -13.57 10.33
C SER A 331 -0.09 -12.35 10.91
N ALA A 332 -1.25 -11.99 10.33
CA ALA A 332 -2.09 -10.91 10.84
C ALA A 332 -2.63 -11.23 12.24
N TRP A 333 -3.00 -12.49 12.50
CA TRP A 333 -3.44 -12.92 13.81
C TRP A 333 -2.31 -12.85 14.84
N LYS A 334 -1.13 -13.35 14.53
CA LYS A 334 0.06 -13.26 15.37
C LYS A 334 0.43 -11.82 15.74
N TRP A 335 0.29 -10.90 14.79
CA TRP A 335 0.44 -9.47 15.05
C TRP A 335 -0.60 -8.96 16.06
N GLN A 336 -1.87 -9.31 15.90
CA GLN A 336 -2.93 -8.90 16.81
C GLN A 336 -2.71 -9.46 18.23
N GLU A 337 -2.24 -10.70 18.36
CA GLU A 337 -1.88 -11.31 19.66
C GLU A 337 -0.73 -10.54 20.33
N LYS A 338 0.29 -10.14 19.54
CA LYS A 338 1.40 -9.33 20.05
C LYS A 338 0.92 -7.96 20.52
N LEU A 339 0.07 -7.27 19.77
CA LEU A 339 -0.49 -5.98 20.19
C LEU A 339 -1.21 -6.07 21.55
N ARG A 340 -1.92 -7.16 21.79
CA ARG A 340 -2.56 -7.42 23.08
C ARG A 340 -1.54 -7.69 24.18
N ALA A 341 -0.53 -8.52 23.91
CA ALA A 341 0.51 -8.85 24.87
C ALA A 341 1.33 -7.62 25.28
N ASP A 342 1.57 -6.70 24.34
CA ASP A 342 2.29 -5.44 24.58
C ASP A 342 1.40 -4.34 25.21
N GLY A 343 0.11 -4.63 25.46
CA GLY A 343 -0.83 -3.66 26.05
C GLY A 343 -1.21 -2.49 25.15
N ILE A 344 -1.05 -2.64 23.83
CA ILE A 344 -1.37 -1.61 22.83
C ILE A 344 -2.87 -1.66 22.47
N MET A 345 -3.48 -2.82 22.58
CA MET A 345 -4.91 -3.10 22.34
C MET A 345 -5.50 -4.06 23.37
#